data_5f326e3411e24399cac855396a237c23
#
_entry.id   5f326e3411e24399cac855396a237c23
#
_cell.length_a   1.000
_cell.length_b   1.000
_cell.length_c   1.000
_cell.angle_alpha   90.00
_cell.angle_beta   90.00
_cell.angle_gamma   90.00
#
_symmetry.space_group_name_H-M   'P 1'
#
loop_
_entity.id
_entity.type
_entity.pdbx_description
1 polymer ?
#
loop_
_entity_poly.entity_id
_entity_poly.type
_entity_poly.pdbx_seq_one_letter_code
_entity_poly.pdbx_strand_id
1 'polypeptide(L)'
;MTKKFNKKIYIVYINNNFFYEKLHLDFIRRTQNISKVISIPSKQKLNLKKLLYYYCFYNFKGFLFLIINNLISKFKKDVQNECKKKEIDYSEFKSFEKFQNEILKEKDIDLIISTIDIKIERNLLEIPKDGWLNVHCGDLRKYRGINSPFWTMLNEENFLTMTLHKMGIQYDDGPIIIEKKIVNNKLPFFETIKILFSLASKELSNLLDNYDQMYNIQIIDTKNSKYFTEPKVEESKKFLKKGLKFI
;
A
#
# COMPACT_ATOMS: atom_id res chain seq x y z
N MET A 1 -10.38 13.66 29.78
CA MET A 1 -11.37 12.75 29.15
C MET A 1 -10.97 12.53 27.71
N THR A 2 -10.40 11.37 27.38
CA THR A 2 -10.10 10.99 26.01
C THR A 2 -11.41 10.84 25.25
N LYS A 3 -11.66 11.67 24.24
CA LYS A 3 -12.81 11.56 23.34
C LYS A 3 -12.81 10.12 22.79
N LYS A 4 -13.83 9.34 23.13
CA LYS A 4 -13.96 7.96 22.63
C LYS A 4 -14.04 8.05 21.11
N PHE A 5 -13.03 7.56 20.43
CA PHE A 5 -13.01 7.50 18.97
C PHE A 5 -14.13 6.55 18.53
N ASN A 6 -15.16 7.08 17.91
CA ASN A 6 -16.38 6.34 17.59
C ASN A 6 -16.52 6.14 16.07
N LYS A 7 -15.41 5.89 15.37
CA LYS A 7 -15.39 5.68 13.94
C LYS A 7 -15.10 4.21 13.62
N LYS A 8 -15.80 3.65 12.64
CA LYS A 8 -15.62 2.28 12.16
C LYS A 8 -14.61 2.26 11.01
N ILE A 9 -13.35 2.00 11.35
CA ILE A 9 -12.22 2.03 10.40
C ILE A 9 -11.81 0.61 10.05
N TYR A 10 -11.77 0.30 8.77
CA TYR A 10 -11.30 -0.98 8.26
C TYR A 10 -9.96 -0.85 7.55
N ILE A 11 -9.13 -1.86 7.66
CA ILE A 11 -7.92 -2.05 6.84
C ILE A 11 -8.18 -3.19 5.87
N VAL A 12 -7.88 -3.00 4.58
CA VAL A 12 -7.94 -4.04 3.55
C VAL A 12 -6.59 -4.12 2.85
N TYR A 13 -5.92 -5.27 2.90
CA TYR A 13 -4.61 -5.42 2.28
C TYR A 13 -4.44 -6.76 1.58
N ILE A 14 -3.50 -6.80 0.62
CA ILE A 14 -3.12 -8.03 -0.06
C ILE A 14 -2.17 -8.83 0.81
N ASN A 15 -2.57 -10.08 1.11
CA ASN A 15 -1.70 -11.02 1.80
C ASN A 15 -0.54 -11.51 0.89
N ASN A 16 0.41 -12.23 1.49
CA ASN A 16 1.59 -12.76 0.81
C ASN A 16 2.47 -11.67 0.15
N ASN A 17 2.41 -10.44 0.65
CA ASN A 17 3.32 -9.36 0.32
C ASN A 17 3.94 -8.81 1.61
N PHE A 18 5.16 -9.20 1.88
CA PHE A 18 5.92 -8.85 3.07
C PHE A 18 5.97 -7.33 3.34
N PHE A 19 6.05 -6.50 2.28
CA PHE A 19 6.09 -5.06 2.44
C PHE A 19 4.75 -4.49 2.93
N TYR A 20 3.63 -4.96 2.39
CA TYR A 20 2.29 -4.55 2.83
C TYR A 20 1.98 -5.05 4.23
N GLU A 21 2.33 -6.30 4.53
CA GLU A 21 2.16 -6.84 5.88
C GLU A 21 2.95 -6.04 6.91
N LYS A 22 4.20 -5.67 6.60
CA LYS A 22 5.02 -4.84 7.49
C LYS A 22 4.43 -3.44 7.69
N LEU A 23 3.95 -2.78 6.62
CA LEU A 23 3.28 -1.48 6.71
C LEU A 23 2.10 -1.55 7.68
N HIS A 24 1.20 -2.52 7.47
CA HIS A 24 -0.01 -2.65 8.28
C HIS A 24 0.30 -3.08 9.71
N LEU A 25 1.28 -3.95 9.93
CA LEU A 25 1.75 -4.29 11.25
C LEU A 25 2.24 -3.05 12.03
N ASP A 26 3.10 -2.25 11.39
CA ASP A 26 3.62 -1.02 12.00
C ASP A 26 2.50 0.00 12.24
N PHE A 27 1.52 0.10 11.35
CA PHE A 27 0.35 0.96 11.51
C PHE A 27 -0.56 0.50 12.65
N ILE A 28 -0.92 -0.79 12.70
CA ILE A 28 -1.77 -1.37 13.76
C ILE A 28 -1.11 -1.18 15.14
N ARG A 29 0.22 -1.28 15.23
CA ARG A 29 0.94 -1.05 16.48
C ARG A 29 0.85 0.38 16.99
N ARG A 30 0.77 1.35 16.08
CA ARG A 30 0.75 2.80 16.40
C ARG A 30 -0.61 3.32 16.81
N THR A 31 -1.71 2.69 16.40
CA THR A 31 -3.06 3.16 16.65
C THR A 31 -3.92 2.09 17.33
N GLN A 32 -4.97 2.55 18.04
CA GLN A 32 -6.02 1.68 18.58
C GLN A 32 -7.37 1.90 17.87
N ASN A 33 -7.39 2.79 16.87
CA ASN A 33 -8.62 3.26 16.22
C ASN A 33 -8.98 2.41 14.98
N ILE A 34 -8.72 1.10 15.01
CA ILE A 34 -9.02 0.16 13.93
C ILE A 34 -10.07 -0.82 14.42
N SER A 35 -11.16 -0.94 13.67
CA SER A 35 -12.27 -1.84 14.02
C SER A 35 -12.08 -3.23 13.41
N LYS A 36 -11.55 -3.32 12.19
CA LYS A 36 -11.38 -4.59 11.48
C LYS A 36 -10.19 -4.56 10.52
N VAL A 37 -9.48 -5.67 10.45
CA VAL A 37 -8.40 -5.89 9.47
C VAL A 37 -8.78 -7.06 8.58
N ILE A 38 -8.72 -6.84 7.27
CA ILE A 38 -9.12 -7.80 6.24
C ILE A 38 -7.94 -8.07 5.32
N SER A 39 -7.59 -9.32 5.18
CA SER A 39 -6.57 -9.80 4.27
C SER A 39 -7.23 -10.49 3.07
N ILE A 40 -6.82 -10.11 1.85
CA ILE A 40 -7.32 -10.66 0.60
C ILE A 40 -6.16 -11.18 -0.26
N PRO A 41 -6.39 -12.18 -1.12
CA PRO A 41 -5.36 -12.66 -2.04
C PRO A 41 -5.14 -11.66 -3.18
N SER A 42 -3.88 -11.56 -3.65
CA SER A 42 -3.59 -10.87 -4.90
C SER A 42 -4.28 -11.55 -6.08
N LYS A 43 -4.77 -10.75 -7.04
CA LYS A 43 -5.23 -11.29 -8.34
C LYS A 43 -4.09 -11.90 -9.15
N GLN A 44 -2.87 -11.45 -8.93
CA GLN A 44 -1.70 -11.96 -9.63
C GLN A 44 -1.24 -13.28 -9.01
N LYS A 45 -1.57 -14.40 -9.65
CA LYS A 45 -1.05 -15.70 -9.23
C LYS A 45 0.44 -15.81 -9.52
N LEU A 46 1.21 -16.22 -8.51
CA LEU A 46 2.61 -16.55 -8.69
C LEU A 46 2.71 -17.85 -9.53
N ASN A 47 3.31 -17.74 -10.69
CA ASN A 47 3.59 -18.86 -11.59
C ASN A 47 5.07 -18.85 -12.01
N LEU A 48 5.52 -19.89 -12.71
CA LEU A 48 6.92 -20.03 -13.12
C LEU A 48 7.41 -18.83 -13.95
N LYS A 49 6.58 -18.30 -14.86
CA LYS A 49 6.90 -17.11 -15.67
C LYS A 49 7.15 -15.88 -14.80
N LYS A 50 6.33 -15.68 -13.76
CA LYS A 50 6.46 -14.56 -12.83
C LYS A 50 7.69 -14.72 -11.92
N LEU A 51 7.98 -15.95 -11.48
CA LEU A 51 9.21 -16.24 -10.74
C LEU A 51 10.46 -15.94 -11.56
N LEU A 52 10.48 -16.39 -12.83
CA LEU A 52 11.58 -16.10 -13.75
C LEU A 52 11.73 -14.60 -14.00
N TYR A 53 10.61 -13.88 -14.19
CA TYR A 53 10.63 -12.42 -14.30
C TYR A 53 11.27 -11.79 -13.05
N TYR A 54 10.86 -12.15 -11.83
CA TYR A 54 11.42 -11.60 -10.61
C TYR A 54 12.91 -11.91 -10.44
N TYR A 55 13.33 -13.14 -10.81
CA TYR A 55 14.74 -13.49 -10.81
C TYR A 55 15.56 -12.62 -11.78
N CYS A 56 15.08 -12.43 -13.01
CA CYS A 56 15.75 -11.58 -14.00
C CYS A 56 15.71 -10.10 -13.66
N PHE A 57 14.63 -9.64 -13.05
CA PHE A 57 14.42 -8.24 -12.70
C PHE A 57 15.23 -7.81 -11.47
N TYR A 58 15.12 -8.54 -10.37
CA TYR A 58 15.75 -8.16 -9.09
C TYR A 58 17.18 -8.69 -8.92
N ASN A 59 17.73 -9.39 -9.89
CA ASN A 59 18.92 -10.25 -9.80
C ASN A 59 18.79 -11.35 -8.72
N PHE A 60 19.82 -12.21 -8.59
CA PHE A 60 19.77 -13.34 -7.66
C PHE A 60 19.58 -12.90 -6.19
N LYS A 61 20.33 -11.89 -5.74
CA LYS A 61 20.27 -11.43 -4.34
C LYS A 61 18.90 -10.83 -4.01
N GLY A 62 18.40 -9.94 -4.85
CA GLY A 62 17.08 -9.32 -4.66
C GLY A 62 15.94 -10.32 -4.75
N PHE A 63 16.01 -11.28 -5.67
CA PHE A 63 15.05 -12.36 -5.77
C PHE A 63 15.02 -13.22 -4.50
N LEU A 64 16.20 -13.64 -4.01
CA LEU A 64 16.32 -14.44 -2.78
C LEU A 64 15.78 -13.67 -1.57
N PHE A 65 16.09 -12.38 -1.47
CA PHE A 65 15.55 -11.50 -0.43
C PHE A 65 14.01 -11.51 -0.42
N LEU A 66 13.39 -11.36 -1.59
CA LEU A 66 11.92 -11.38 -1.71
C LEU A 66 11.32 -12.71 -1.29
N ILE A 67 11.87 -13.83 -1.79
CA ILE A 67 11.38 -15.17 -1.48
C ILE A 67 11.45 -15.43 0.03
N ILE A 68 12.61 -15.21 0.63
CA ILE A 68 12.82 -15.46 2.06
C ILE A 68 11.86 -14.60 2.91
N ASN A 69 11.76 -13.30 2.63
CA ASN A 69 10.93 -12.42 3.44
C ASN A 69 9.43 -12.73 3.29
N ASN A 70 8.96 -13.07 2.08
CA ASN A 70 7.56 -13.48 1.89
C ASN A 70 7.26 -14.83 2.57
N LEU A 71 8.18 -15.80 2.56
CA LEU A 71 8.02 -17.05 3.30
C LEU A 71 7.96 -16.80 4.81
N ILE A 72 8.90 -16.01 5.34
CA ILE A 72 8.92 -15.65 6.77
C ILE A 72 7.61 -14.96 7.17
N SER A 73 7.16 -13.99 6.40
CA SER A 73 5.91 -13.25 6.66
C SER A 73 4.71 -14.19 6.72
N LYS A 74 4.59 -15.08 5.74
CA LYS A 74 3.52 -16.08 5.67
C LYS A 74 3.46 -17.00 6.89
N PHE A 75 4.63 -17.45 7.40
CA PHE A 75 4.66 -18.33 8.58
C PHE A 75 4.43 -17.59 9.90
N LYS A 76 4.95 -16.35 10.02
CA LYS A 76 4.85 -15.58 11.27
C LYS A 76 3.45 -15.07 11.57
N LYS A 77 2.64 -14.76 10.52
CA LYS A 77 1.29 -14.17 10.65
C LYS A 77 1.26 -12.97 11.61
N ASP A 78 2.27 -12.11 11.51
CA ASP A 78 2.50 -11.03 12.47
C ASP A 78 1.31 -10.07 12.58
N VAL A 79 0.64 -9.74 11.47
CA VAL A 79 -0.56 -8.88 11.45
C VAL A 79 -1.71 -9.54 12.21
N GLN A 80 -1.98 -10.82 11.94
CA GLN A 80 -3.05 -11.57 12.62
C GLN A 80 -2.79 -11.66 14.13
N ASN A 81 -1.55 -11.94 14.53
CA ASN A 81 -1.15 -12.01 15.92
C ASN A 81 -1.29 -10.65 16.63
N GLU A 82 -0.92 -9.56 15.98
CA GLU A 82 -1.07 -8.21 16.54
C GLU A 82 -2.54 -7.81 16.66
N CYS A 83 -3.39 -8.17 15.68
CA CYS A 83 -4.85 -7.98 15.78
C CYS A 83 -5.43 -8.73 16.98
N LYS A 84 -5.05 -9.99 17.16
CA LYS A 84 -5.48 -10.78 18.32
C LYS A 84 -5.07 -10.16 19.65
N LYS A 85 -3.82 -9.64 19.75
CA LYS A 85 -3.30 -8.98 20.94
C LYS A 85 -4.05 -7.70 21.28
N LYS A 86 -4.51 -6.95 20.26
CA LYS A 86 -5.25 -5.69 20.40
C LYS A 86 -6.77 -5.85 20.36
N GLU A 87 -7.28 -7.08 20.31
CA GLU A 87 -8.71 -7.39 20.21
C GLU A 87 -9.39 -6.77 18.98
N ILE A 88 -8.63 -6.62 17.87
CA ILE A 88 -9.12 -6.13 16.58
C ILE A 88 -9.67 -7.32 15.80
N ASP A 89 -10.87 -7.20 15.23
CA ASP A 89 -11.46 -8.22 14.36
C ASP A 89 -10.55 -8.46 13.12
N TYR A 90 -10.22 -9.72 12.84
CA TYR A 90 -9.37 -10.11 11.72
C TYR A 90 -10.08 -11.16 10.86
N SER A 91 -10.17 -10.87 9.56
CA SER A 91 -10.74 -11.77 8.56
C SER A 91 -9.80 -12.01 7.40
N GLU A 92 -9.69 -13.26 6.94
CA GLU A 92 -8.93 -13.63 5.76
C GLU A 92 -9.86 -14.23 4.70
N PHE A 93 -9.90 -13.62 3.51
CA PHE A 93 -10.71 -14.10 2.40
C PHE A 93 -9.86 -14.88 1.39
N LYS A 94 -10.42 -15.98 0.87
CA LYS A 94 -9.75 -16.83 -0.13
C LYS A 94 -9.93 -16.32 -1.57
N SER A 95 -10.82 -15.36 -1.79
CA SER A 95 -11.03 -14.72 -3.09
C SER A 95 -11.56 -13.30 -2.91
N PHE A 96 -11.29 -12.45 -3.91
CA PHE A 96 -11.79 -11.08 -3.94
C PHE A 96 -13.33 -11.04 -4.02
N GLU A 97 -13.95 -11.95 -4.76
CA GLU A 97 -15.40 -12.07 -4.86
C GLU A 97 -16.09 -12.30 -3.50
N LYS A 98 -15.53 -13.22 -2.69
CA LYS A 98 -16.05 -13.44 -1.32
C LYS A 98 -15.92 -12.21 -0.45
N PHE A 99 -14.81 -11.50 -0.55
CA PHE A 99 -14.61 -10.24 0.13
C PHE A 99 -15.63 -9.19 -0.31
N GLN A 100 -15.86 -9.01 -1.65
CA GLN A 100 -16.85 -8.08 -2.17
C GLN A 100 -18.25 -8.36 -1.63
N ASN A 101 -18.68 -9.62 -1.66
CA ASN A 101 -20.00 -10.05 -1.18
C ASN A 101 -20.18 -9.79 0.32
N GLU A 102 -19.10 -9.82 1.09
CA GLU A 102 -19.15 -9.55 2.53
C GLU A 102 -19.21 -8.05 2.80
N ILE A 103 -18.33 -7.28 2.15
CA ILE A 103 -18.30 -5.82 2.32
C ILE A 103 -19.61 -5.16 1.88
N LEU A 104 -20.27 -5.68 0.83
CA LEU A 104 -21.57 -5.17 0.38
C LEU A 104 -22.69 -5.32 1.43
N LYS A 105 -22.54 -6.21 2.40
CA LYS A 105 -23.49 -6.39 3.52
C LYS A 105 -23.18 -5.50 4.72
N GLU A 106 -21.95 -5.01 4.81
CA GLU A 106 -21.51 -4.18 5.92
C GLU A 106 -22.19 -2.81 5.90
N LYS A 107 -22.53 -2.30 7.07
CA LYS A 107 -23.14 -0.98 7.25
C LYS A 107 -22.28 -0.14 8.17
N ASP A 108 -22.41 1.18 8.02
CA ASP A 108 -21.80 2.16 8.93
C ASP A 108 -20.27 2.12 8.99
N ILE A 109 -19.61 1.69 7.91
CA ILE A 109 -18.16 1.86 7.78
C ILE A 109 -17.90 3.35 7.53
N ASP A 110 -17.00 3.95 8.34
CA ASP A 110 -16.62 5.33 8.12
C ASP A 110 -15.50 5.44 7.08
N LEU A 111 -14.46 4.61 7.19
CA LEU A 111 -13.29 4.68 6.30
C LEU A 111 -12.73 3.29 6.04
N ILE A 112 -12.26 3.05 4.83
CA ILE A 112 -11.41 1.89 4.51
C ILE A 112 -10.02 2.39 4.09
N ILE A 113 -8.99 1.87 4.75
CA ILE A 113 -7.58 2.10 4.38
C ILE A 113 -7.09 0.87 3.65
N SER A 114 -6.51 1.04 2.46
CA SER A 114 -6.15 -0.09 1.62
C SER A 114 -4.73 -0.03 1.06
N THR A 115 -4.17 -1.22 0.80
CA THR A 115 -3.00 -1.46 -0.06
C THR A 115 -3.33 -2.63 -0.96
N ILE A 116 -4.08 -2.36 -2.01
CA ILE A 116 -4.57 -3.37 -2.93
C ILE A 116 -4.18 -3.04 -4.37
N ASP A 117 -3.93 -4.07 -5.17
CA ASP A 117 -3.61 -3.99 -6.59
C ASP A 117 -4.83 -4.29 -7.49
N ILE A 118 -6.03 -4.13 -6.93
CA ILE A 118 -7.29 -4.50 -7.54
C ILE A 118 -8.12 -3.25 -7.75
N LYS A 119 -8.69 -3.10 -8.95
CA LYS A 119 -9.65 -2.04 -9.24
C LYS A 119 -10.94 -2.30 -8.45
N ILE A 120 -11.39 -1.30 -7.71
CA ILE A 120 -12.62 -1.35 -6.92
C ILE A 120 -13.76 -0.75 -7.75
N GLU A 121 -14.89 -1.42 -7.77
CA GLU A 121 -16.09 -0.93 -8.44
C GLU A 121 -16.76 0.20 -7.64
N ARG A 122 -17.53 1.04 -8.34
CA ARG A 122 -18.18 2.22 -7.74
C ARG A 122 -19.03 1.87 -6.52
N ASN A 123 -19.83 0.81 -6.61
CA ASN A 123 -20.70 0.36 -5.52
C ASN A 123 -19.93 0.01 -4.23
N LEU A 124 -18.70 -0.48 -4.35
CA LEU A 124 -17.83 -0.76 -3.21
C LEU A 124 -17.13 0.51 -2.71
N LEU A 125 -16.73 1.42 -3.62
CA LEU A 125 -16.10 2.68 -3.25
C LEU A 125 -17.03 3.59 -2.43
N GLU A 126 -18.34 3.48 -2.65
CA GLU A 126 -19.37 4.29 -2.00
C GLU A 126 -19.87 3.74 -0.66
N ILE A 127 -19.44 2.54 -0.24
CA ILE A 127 -19.86 1.95 1.04
C ILE A 127 -19.34 2.74 2.26
N PRO A 128 -18.04 3.05 2.37
CA PRO A 128 -17.57 3.83 3.52
C PRO A 128 -17.94 5.31 3.34
N LYS A 129 -18.43 5.94 4.41
CA LYS A 129 -18.88 7.34 4.41
C LYS A 129 -17.81 8.32 3.93
N ASP A 130 -16.56 8.08 4.35
CA ASP A 130 -15.40 8.92 4.01
C ASP A 130 -14.58 8.34 2.86
N GLY A 131 -15.02 7.21 2.29
CA GLY A 131 -14.44 6.55 1.13
C GLY A 131 -13.30 5.60 1.47
N TRP A 132 -12.51 5.29 0.46
CA TRP A 132 -11.32 4.44 0.56
C TRP A 132 -10.07 5.30 0.45
N LEU A 133 -9.09 5.05 1.32
CA LEU A 133 -7.75 5.59 1.22
C LEU A 133 -6.78 4.53 0.71
N ASN A 134 -5.90 4.94 -0.19
CA ASN A 134 -4.80 4.11 -0.65
C ASN A 134 -3.45 4.71 -0.29
N VAL A 135 -2.49 3.84 0.01
CA VAL A 135 -1.08 4.21 0.20
C VAL A 135 -0.36 4.01 -1.12
N HIS A 136 0.14 5.10 -1.69
CA HIS A 136 0.93 5.07 -2.91
C HIS A 136 2.34 5.63 -2.66
N CYS A 137 3.38 4.85 -3.01
CA CYS A 137 4.77 5.27 -2.86
C CYS A 137 5.28 5.98 -4.11
N GLY A 138 4.64 7.10 -4.47
CA GLY A 138 4.99 7.91 -5.63
C GLY A 138 4.27 9.25 -5.64
N ASP A 139 4.80 10.20 -6.40
CA ASP A 139 4.10 11.45 -6.73
C ASP A 139 3.02 11.14 -7.77
N LEU A 140 1.76 11.18 -7.37
CA LEU A 140 0.61 10.84 -8.24
C LEU A 140 0.49 11.76 -9.46
N ARG A 141 1.10 12.94 -9.45
CA ARG A 141 1.13 13.85 -10.61
C ARG A 141 2.10 13.39 -11.69
N LYS A 142 3.07 12.51 -11.32
CA LYS A 142 4.12 12.02 -12.23
C LYS A 142 4.12 10.52 -12.41
N TYR A 143 3.89 9.76 -11.33
CA TYR A 143 4.13 8.32 -11.23
C TYR A 143 2.92 7.58 -10.67
N ARG A 144 1.83 7.50 -11.46
CA ARG A 144 0.71 6.60 -11.17
C ARG A 144 1.06 5.17 -11.55
N GLY A 145 0.46 4.18 -10.90
CA GLY A 145 0.58 2.77 -11.26
C GLY A 145 1.64 2.02 -10.46
N ILE A 146 2.25 1.01 -11.10
CA ILE A 146 3.02 -0.02 -10.42
C ILE A 146 4.49 0.37 -10.25
N ASN A 147 5.07 0.05 -9.07
CA ASN A 147 6.48 0.25 -8.76
C ASN A 147 6.97 1.70 -8.90
N SER A 148 6.15 2.67 -8.50
CA SER A 148 6.49 4.10 -8.58
C SER A 148 7.83 4.47 -7.95
N PRO A 149 8.29 3.88 -6.81
CA PRO A 149 9.63 4.15 -6.30
C PRO A 149 10.74 3.74 -7.27
N PHE A 150 10.57 2.62 -7.99
CA PHE A 150 11.53 2.18 -9.00
C PHE A 150 11.66 3.21 -10.13
N TRP A 151 10.53 3.68 -10.66
CA TRP A 151 10.51 4.66 -11.73
C TRP A 151 11.07 6.01 -11.29
N THR A 152 10.75 6.44 -10.06
CA THR A 152 11.29 7.66 -9.45
C THR A 152 12.82 7.58 -9.33
N MET A 153 13.35 6.46 -8.86
CA MET A 153 14.80 6.24 -8.74
C MET A 153 15.47 6.13 -10.11
N LEU A 154 14.88 5.37 -11.04
CA LEU A 154 15.42 5.21 -12.41
C LEU A 154 15.51 6.56 -13.15
N ASN A 155 14.56 7.45 -12.93
CA ASN A 155 14.53 8.79 -13.49
C ASN A 155 15.36 9.82 -12.69
N GLU A 156 16.07 9.35 -11.65
CA GLU A 156 16.97 10.17 -10.84
C GLU A 156 16.31 11.42 -10.24
N GLU A 157 15.02 11.29 -9.88
CA GLU A 157 14.32 12.37 -9.18
C GLU A 157 14.99 12.68 -7.83
N ASN A 158 15.04 13.94 -7.46
CA ASN A 158 15.66 14.38 -6.20
C ASN A 158 14.90 13.93 -4.95
N PHE A 159 13.62 13.66 -5.10
CA PHE A 159 12.74 13.29 -3.99
C PHE A 159 11.98 11.99 -4.27
N LEU A 160 11.85 11.19 -3.25
CA LEU A 160 10.92 10.06 -3.16
C LEU A 160 9.67 10.55 -2.45
N THR A 161 8.51 10.15 -2.91
CA THR A 161 7.23 10.64 -2.40
C THR A 161 6.39 9.48 -1.85
N MET A 162 5.79 9.69 -0.69
CA MET A 162 4.72 8.88 -0.16
C MET A 162 3.43 9.69 -0.22
N THR A 163 2.37 9.11 -0.77
CA THR A 163 1.08 9.75 -0.94
C THR A 163 -0.03 8.91 -0.32
N LEU A 164 -0.87 9.53 0.52
CA LEU A 164 -2.17 9.00 0.90
C LEU A 164 -3.22 9.73 0.07
N HIS A 165 -4.04 8.99 -0.64
CA HIS A 165 -5.07 9.56 -1.52
C HIS A 165 -6.39 8.81 -1.40
N LYS A 166 -7.50 9.46 -1.70
CA LYS A 166 -8.78 8.77 -1.89
C LYS A 166 -8.72 7.93 -3.15
N MET A 167 -9.30 6.74 -3.10
CA MET A 167 -9.41 5.91 -4.29
C MET A 167 -10.54 6.41 -5.19
N GLY A 168 -10.25 6.49 -6.47
CA GLY A 168 -11.21 6.75 -7.53
C GLY A 168 -11.55 5.49 -8.34
N ILE A 169 -12.30 5.67 -9.43
CA ILE A 169 -12.71 4.57 -10.33
C ILE A 169 -11.51 4.03 -11.13
N GLN A 170 -10.51 4.88 -11.42
CA GLN A 170 -9.29 4.45 -12.07
C GLN A 170 -8.19 4.19 -11.03
N TYR A 171 -7.11 3.50 -11.43
CA TYR A 171 -5.97 3.32 -10.54
C TYR A 171 -5.28 4.65 -10.25
N ASP A 172 -5.05 4.92 -8.98
CA ASP A 172 -4.28 6.06 -8.48
C ASP A 172 -4.75 7.42 -9.02
N ASP A 173 -6.08 7.64 -9.12
CA ASP A 173 -6.66 8.83 -9.74
C ASP A 173 -7.44 9.74 -8.78
N GLY A 174 -7.50 9.39 -7.52
CA GLY A 174 -8.26 10.16 -6.52
C GLY A 174 -7.47 11.32 -5.90
N PRO A 175 -8.17 12.21 -5.19
CA PRO A 175 -7.57 13.38 -4.56
C PRO A 175 -6.54 13.00 -3.48
N ILE A 176 -5.43 13.73 -3.46
CA ILE A 176 -4.36 13.55 -2.48
C ILE A 176 -4.81 14.16 -1.14
N ILE A 177 -4.61 13.41 -0.07
CA ILE A 177 -4.90 13.83 1.30
C ILE A 177 -3.62 14.25 2.01
N ILE A 178 -2.59 13.39 1.92
CA ILE A 178 -1.28 13.65 2.51
C ILE A 178 -0.22 13.32 1.47
N GLU A 179 0.74 14.22 1.32
CA GLU A 179 1.95 14.00 0.56
C GLU A 179 3.16 14.28 1.43
N LYS A 180 4.12 13.37 1.45
CA LYS A 180 5.39 13.54 2.13
C LYS A 180 6.53 13.20 1.17
N LYS A 181 7.52 14.08 1.12
CA LYS A 181 8.73 13.93 0.32
C LYS A 181 9.93 13.69 1.21
N ILE A 182 10.77 12.76 0.81
CA ILE A 182 12.08 12.51 1.40
C ILE A 182 13.16 12.65 0.32
N VAL A 183 14.35 13.06 0.71
CA VAL A 183 15.47 13.17 -0.24
C VAL A 183 15.84 11.78 -0.75
N ASN A 184 16.05 11.68 -2.06
CA ASN A 184 16.49 10.45 -2.71
C ASN A 184 18.02 10.26 -2.50
N ASN A 185 18.39 9.65 -1.41
CA ASN A 185 19.78 9.35 -1.05
C ASN A 185 20.37 8.16 -1.80
N LYS A 186 19.70 7.67 -2.87
CA LYS A 186 20.10 6.50 -3.67
C LYS A 186 20.32 5.23 -2.83
N LEU A 187 19.56 5.09 -1.75
CA LEU A 187 19.54 3.86 -0.95
C LEU A 187 19.06 2.68 -1.82
N PRO A 188 19.37 1.43 -1.43
CA PRO A 188 18.83 0.27 -2.10
C PRO A 188 17.30 0.31 -2.20
N PHE A 189 16.76 -0.20 -3.32
CA PHE A 189 15.33 -0.13 -3.64
C PHE A 189 14.44 -0.68 -2.53
N PHE A 190 14.77 -1.86 -1.98
CA PHE A 190 13.95 -2.45 -0.93
C PHE A 190 14.05 -1.70 0.41
N GLU A 191 15.16 -1.07 0.69
CA GLU A 191 15.31 -0.18 1.84
C GLU A 191 14.48 1.10 1.66
N THR A 192 14.53 1.69 0.48
CA THR A 192 13.67 2.82 0.09
C THR A 192 12.18 2.52 0.30
N ILE A 193 11.69 1.35 -0.14
CA ILE A 193 10.30 0.93 0.08
C ILE A 193 9.97 0.83 1.57
N LYS A 194 10.87 0.23 2.37
CA LYS A 194 10.66 0.12 3.83
C LYS A 194 10.52 1.49 4.49
N ILE A 195 11.36 2.46 4.10
CA ILE A 195 11.29 3.82 4.62
C ILE A 195 9.97 4.50 4.24
N LEU A 196 9.57 4.41 2.97
CA LEU A 196 8.31 4.99 2.50
C LEU A 196 7.09 4.38 3.21
N PHE A 197 7.08 3.07 3.44
CA PHE A 197 6.00 2.41 4.16
C PHE A 197 6.01 2.71 5.66
N SER A 198 7.17 2.85 6.28
CA SER A 198 7.27 3.32 7.66
C SER A 198 6.72 4.75 7.81
N LEU A 199 7.02 5.62 6.85
CA LEU A 199 6.46 6.96 6.78
C LEU A 199 4.94 6.92 6.60
N ALA A 200 4.44 6.07 5.70
CA ALA A 200 3.01 5.89 5.48
C ALA A 200 2.28 5.43 6.74
N SER A 201 2.84 4.45 7.47
CA SER A 201 2.23 3.96 8.72
C SER A 201 2.15 5.06 9.79
N LYS A 202 3.15 5.93 9.87
CA LYS A 202 3.16 7.08 10.77
C LYS A 202 2.10 8.11 10.38
N GLU A 203 2.03 8.47 9.09
CA GLU A 203 1.07 9.47 8.61
C GLU A 203 -0.37 8.96 8.69
N LEU A 204 -0.61 7.65 8.47
CA LEU A 204 -1.90 7.03 8.70
C LEU A 204 -2.33 7.11 10.18
N SER A 205 -1.40 6.88 11.11
CA SER A 205 -1.69 7.02 12.54
C SER A 205 -2.05 8.47 12.89
N ASN A 206 -1.23 9.42 12.44
CA ASN A 206 -1.49 10.84 12.64
C ASN A 206 -2.84 11.29 12.04
N LEU A 207 -3.20 10.73 10.87
CA LEU A 207 -4.47 11.00 10.21
C LEU A 207 -5.65 10.54 11.08
N LEU A 208 -5.57 9.32 11.65
CA LEU A 208 -6.64 8.81 12.51
C LEU A 208 -6.74 9.56 13.83
N ASP A 209 -5.62 10.00 14.39
CA ASP A 209 -5.61 10.80 15.63
C ASP A 209 -6.23 12.21 15.41
N ASN A 210 -6.23 12.70 14.16
CA ASN A 210 -6.77 13.98 13.75
C ASN A 210 -7.90 13.84 12.70
N TYR A 211 -8.70 12.79 12.82
CA TYR A 211 -9.67 12.37 11.80
C TYR A 211 -10.64 13.49 11.38
N ASP A 212 -11.12 14.27 12.32
CA ASP A 212 -12.08 15.36 12.04
C ASP A 212 -11.48 16.47 11.13
N GLN A 213 -10.14 16.55 11.03
CA GLN A 213 -9.43 17.50 10.16
C GLN A 213 -9.16 16.94 8.76
N MET A 214 -9.48 15.66 8.50
CA MET A 214 -9.25 14.99 7.23
C MET A 214 -9.98 15.64 6.05
N TYR A 215 -11.00 16.43 6.33
CA TYR A 215 -11.84 17.08 5.31
C TYR A 215 -11.23 18.33 4.64
N ASN A 216 -10.10 18.83 5.10
CA ASN A 216 -9.38 19.96 4.48
C ASN A 216 -8.49 19.47 3.31
N ILE A 217 -9.06 18.71 2.41
CA ILE A 217 -8.35 18.04 1.30
C ILE A 217 -8.09 19.02 0.17
N GLN A 218 -6.83 19.18 -0.21
CA GLN A 218 -6.50 19.79 -1.50
C GLN A 218 -6.77 18.78 -2.62
N ILE A 219 -7.78 19.07 -3.45
CA ILE A 219 -8.03 18.29 -4.67
C ILE A 219 -6.92 18.62 -5.66
N ILE A 220 -5.98 17.70 -5.84
CA ILE A 220 -4.95 17.82 -6.86
C ILE A 220 -5.41 17.02 -8.07
N ASP A 221 -5.43 17.67 -9.24
CA ASP A 221 -5.77 17.00 -10.49
C ASP A 221 -4.65 16.05 -10.91
N THR A 222 -4.93 14.76 -10.91
CA THR A 222 -4.00 13.71 -11.36
C THR A 222 -4.29 13.22 -12.78
N LYS A 223 -5.29 13.79 -13.47
CA LYS A 223 -5.81 13.29 -14.76
C LYS A 223 -4.76 13.22 -15.87
N ASN A 224 -3.80 14.13 -15.87
CA ASN A 224 -2.74 14.20 -16.89
C ASN A 224 -1.46 13.46 -16.50
N SER A 225 -1.42 12.77 -15.37
CA SER A 225 -0.23 12.04 -14.93
C SER A 225 -0.04 10.75 -15.72
N LYS A 226 1.23 10.42 -16.00
CA LYS A 226 1.57 9.18 -16.69
C LYS A 226 1.30 7.97 -15.81
N TYR A 227 0.66 6.95 -16.39
CA TYR A 227 0.46 5.66 -15.74
C TYR A 227 1.62 4.72 -16.09
N PHE A 228 2.29 4.18 -15.07
CA PHE A 228 3.40 3.26 -15.21
C PHE A 228 2.92 1.83 -14.92
N THR A 229 3.19 0.94 -15.86
CA THR A 229 2.99 -0.50 -15.69
C THR A 229 4.17 -1.14 -14.96
N GLU A 230 4.11 -2.45 -14.76
CA GLU A 230 5.24 -3.21 -14.22
C GLU A 230 6.48 -3.02 -15.12
N PRO A 231 7.64 -2.60 -14.54
CA PRO A 231 8.84 -2.36 -15.33
C PRO A 231 9.35 -3.65 -15.97
N LYS A 232 9.94 -3.54 -17.16
CA LYS A 232 10.55 -4.69 -17.86
C LYS A 232 11.96 -4.98 -17.34
N VAL A 233 12.51 -6.13 -17.70
CA VAL A 233 13.89 -6.52 -17.34
C VAL A 233 14.93 -5.53 -17.91
N GLU A 234 14.63 -4.92 -19.06
CA GLU A 234 15.48 -3.89 -19.67
C GLU A 234 15.61 -2.63 -18.80
N GLU A 235 14.52 -2.22 -18.13
CA GLU A 235 14.55 -1.11 -17.18
C GLU A 235 15.36 -1.46 -15.93
N SER A 236 15.30 -2.70 -15.47
CA SER A 236 16.16 -3.19 -14.39
C SER A 236 17.65 -3.13 -14.76
N LYS A 237 18.00 -3.53 -15.98
CA LYS A 237 19.38 -3.40 -16.47
C LYS A 237 19.86 -1.95 -16.52
N LYS A 238 18.98 -1.01 -16.92
CA LYS A 238 19.27 0.44 -16.88
C LYS A 238 19.45 0.94 -15.44
N PHE A 239 18.59 0.46 -14.52
CA PHE A 239 18.67 0.79 -13.09
C PHE A 239 20.04 0.42 -12.50
N LEU A 240 20.49 -0.82 -12.75
CA LEU A 240 21.79 -1.31 -12.30
C LEU A 240 22.97 -0.58 -12.97
N LYS A 241 22.88 -0.24 -14.27
CA LYS A 241 23.90 0.54 -14.99
C LYS A 241 24.08 1.96 -14.42
N LYS A 242 23.05 2.55 -13.82
CA LYS A 242 23.12 3.82 -13.11
C LYS A 242 23.71 3.71 -11.69
N GLY A 243 24.21 2.54 -11.30
CA GLY A 243 24.77 2.29 -9.96
C GLY A 243 23.73 2.11 -8.87
N LEU A 244 22.43 2.09 -9.22
CA LEU A 244 21.36 1.83 -8.28
C LEU A 244 21.32 0.34 -7.91
N LYS A 245 20.81 0.01 -6.70
CA LYS A 245 20.83 -1.35 -6.16
C LYS A 245 19.45 -1.76 -5.69
N PHE A 246 19.17 -3.06 -5.70
CA PHE A 246 17.94 -3.61 -5.10
C PHE A 246 18.11 -3.88 -3.60
N ILE A 247 19.32 -4.31 -3.19
CA ILE A 247 19.73 -4.60 -1.81
C ILE A 247 21.02 -3.83 -1.53
#